data_b56e397a39e40ca3c986aeb2d6fb2e85
#
_entry.id   b56e397a39e40ca3c986aeb2d6fb2e85
#
_cell.length_a   1.000
_cell.length_b   1.000
_cell.length_c   1.000
_cell.angle_alpha   90.00
_cell.angle_beta   90.00
_cell.angle_gamma   90.00
#
_symmetry.space_group_name_H-M   'P 1'
#
loop_
_entity.id
_entity.type
_entity.pdbx_description
1 polymer ?
#
loop_
_entity_poly.entity_id
_entity_poly.type
_entity_poly.pdbx_seq_one_letter_code
_entity_poly.pdbx_strand_id
1 'polypeptide(L)'
;LRRSARLLSQALAGVCALCLGAGAAPAATVAVEVEGLEPAGLLSVALCQDGLTEADCQTGQQAPPQAAAQRFVFANVAPGVYAAVAYQDSNGNGRLDRTGLGLPLEPYGFSGETARSARPDFARARFSVREPGATVRVRLSRALPRR
;
A
#
# COMPACT_ATOMS: atom_id res chain seq x y z
N LEU A 1 78.91 -18.34 31.97
CA LEU A 1 78.25 -17.31 31.20
C LEU A 1 76.77 -17.64 31.17
N ARG A 2 75.98 -16.81 31.83
CA ARG A 2 74.49 -16.89 31.92
C ARG A 2 73.87 -16.10 30.80
N ARG A 3 72.92 -16.71 30.04
CA ARG A 3 71.98 -15.97 29.16
C ARG A 3 70.59 -16.29 29.61
N SER A 4 69.93 -15.30 30.12
CA SER A 4 68.51 -15.28 30.47
C SER A 4 67.63 -15.21 29.24
N ALA A 5 66.74 -16.18 29.04
CA ALA A 5 65.71 -16.13 28.06
C ALA A 5 64.49 -15.45 28.67
N ARG A 6 64.04 -14.33 28.09
CA ARG A 6 62.79 -13.64 28.44
C ARG A 6 61.67 -14.26 27.66
N LEU A 7 60.69 -14.81 28.34
CA LEU A 7 59.43 -15.24 27.81
C LEU A 7 58.52 -13.99 27.53
N LEU A 8 58.24 -13.72 26.29
CA LEU A 8 57.17 -12.75 25.90
C LEU A 8 55.86 -13.47 25.96
N SER A 9 55.01 -13.05 26.90
CA SER A 9 53.61 -13.43 26.97
C SER A 9 52.84 -12.58 25.95
N GLN A 10 52.33 -13.19 24.86
CA GLN A 10 51.40 -12.53 23.94
C GLN A 10 50.00 -12.76 24.46
N ALA A 11 49.35 -11.69 24.92
CA ALA A 11 47.95 -11.67 25.25
C ALA A 11 47.15 -11.60 23.92
N LEU A 12 46.43 -12.67 23.59
CA LEU A 12 45.42 -12.67 22.52
C LEU A 12 44.21 -11.88 23.01
N ALA A 13 44.07 -10.67 22.53
CA ALA A 13 42.82 -9.92 22.65
C ALA A 13 41.77 -10.49 21.67
N GLY A 14 40.82 -11.26 22.21
CA GLY A 14 39.67 -11.74 21.43
C GLY A 14 38.72 -10.57 21.11
N VAL A 15 38.68 -10.17 19.86
CA VAL A 15 37.68 -9.25 19.34
C VAL A 15 36.36 -10.02 19.16
N CYS A 16 35.46 -9.86 20.12
CA CYS A 16 34.10 -10.37 20.01
C CYS A 16 33.33 -9.47 19.00
N ALA A 17 33.26 -9.92 17.77
CA ALA A 17 32.41 -9.27 16.75
C ALA A 17 30.95 -9.50 17.13
N LEU A 18 30.28 -8.48 17.69
CA LEU A 18 28.84 -8.41 17.84
C LEU A 18 28.24 -8.33 16.43
N CYS A 19 27.82 -9.45 15.87
CA CYS A 19 26.92 -9.47 14.72
C CYS A 19 25.59 -8.89 15.17
N LEU A 20 25.38 -7.58 14.95
CA LEU A 20 24.05 -6.99 14.97
C LEU A 20 23.27 -7.61 13.81
N GLY A 21 22.47 -8.63 14.12
CA GLY A 21 21.50 -9.16 13.20
C GLY A 21 20.50 -8.04 12.89
N ALA A 22 20.55 -7.47 11.69
CA ALA A 22 19.50 -6.63 11.19
C ALA A 22 18.24 -7.51 11.05
N GLY A 23 17.40 -7.55 12.07
CA GLY A 23 16.09 -8.18 12.00
C GLY A 23 15.32 -7.53 10.87
N ALA A 24 14.90 -8.31 9.87
CA ALA A 24 13.99 -7.81 8.85
C ALA A 24 12.74 -7.24 9.54
N ALA A 25 12.37 -6.01 9.23
CA ALA A 25 11.13 -5.46 9.73
C ALA A 25 9.97 -6.37 9.28
N PRO A 26 8.98 -6.64 10.13
CA PRO A 26 7.82 -7.44 9.74
C PRO A 26 7.15 -6.78 8.53
N ALA A 27 6.90 -7.58 7.51
CA ALA A 27 6.32 -7.12 6.25
C ALA A 27 5.18 -8.05 5.84
N ALA A 28 4.05 -7.45 5.51
CA ALA A 28 2.83 -8.16 5.13
C ALA A 28 2.57 -8.01 3.62
N THR A 29 1.68 -8.85 3.10
CA THR A 29 1.14 -8.72 1.74
C THR A 29 -0.30 -8.26 1.81
N VAL A 30 -0.62 -7.18 1.10
CA VAL A 30 -2.00 -6.69 0.97
C VAL A 30 -2.51 -6.98 -0.44
N ALA A 31 -3.62 -7.70 -0.51
CA ALA A 31 -4.33 -7.93 -1.76
C ALA A 31 -5.58 -7.04 -1.80
N VAL A 32 -5.72 -6.26 -2.87
CA VAL A 32 -6.90 -5.43 -3.13
C VAL A 32 -7.65 -6.03 -4.31
N GLU A 33 -8.88 -6.50 -4.07
CA GLU A 33 -9.78 -6.99 -5.09
C GLU A 33 -10.71 -5.84 -5.52
N VAL A 34 -10.55 -5.37 -6.75
CA VAL A 34 -11.35 -4.28 -7.30
C VAL A 34 -12.43 -4.85 -8.19
N GLU A 35 -13.68 -4.49 -7.92
CA GLU A 35 -14.87 -4.94 -8.62
C GLU A 35 -15.60 -3.77 -9.31
N GLY A 36 -16.43 -4.07 -10.30
CA GLY A 36 -17.20 -3.05 -11.00
C GLY A 36 -16.41 -2.27 -12.04
N LEU A 37 -15.42 -2.93 -12.62
CA LEU A 37 -14.56 -2.36 -13.65
C LEU A 37 -15.31 -2.17 -14.97
N GLU A 38 -15.05 -1.06 -15.62
CA GLU A 38 -15.46 -0.79 -16.99
C GLU A 38 -14.39 -1.32 -17.97
N PRO A 39 -14.75 -1.66 -19.23
CA PRO A 39 -13.79 -2.32 -20.14
C PRO A 39 -12.70 -1.42 -20.71
N ALA A 40 -12.67 -0.13 -20.37
CA ALA A 40 -11.73 0.85 -20.92
C ALA A 40 -11.11 1.74 -19.83
N GLY A 41 -10.00 2.38 -20.16
CA GLY A 41 -9.28 3.29 -19.28
C GLY A 41 -8.14 2.61 -18.52
N LEU A 42 -7.64 3.29 -17.49
CA LEU A 42 -6.55 2.82 -16.63
C LEU A 42 -7.04 2.73 -15.19
N LEU A 43 -6.91 1.56 -14.59
CA LEU A 43 -7.26 1.35 -13.19
C LEU A 43 -6.08 1.75 -12.31
N SER A 44 -6.31 2.67 -11.39
CA SER A 44 -5.35 3.10 -10.37
C SER A 44 -5.81 2.63 -8.98
N VAL A 45 -4.92 1.97 -8.25
CA VAL A 45 -5.20 1.46 -6.90
C VAL A 45 -4.08 1.90 -5.98
N ALA A 46 -4.41 2.41 -4.81
CA ALA A 46 -3.42 2.83 -3.82
C ALA A 46 -3.80 2.42 -2.40
N LEU A 47 -2.77 2.28 -1.57
CA LEU A 47 -2.88 2.15 -0.13
C LEU A 47 -2.57 3.51 0.51
N CYS A 48 -3.47 3.97 1.36
CA CYS A 48 -3.40 5.24 2.05
C CYS A 48 -3.26 5.04 3.55
N GLN A 49 -2.51 5.91 4.22
CA GLN A 49 -2.37 5.96 5.69
C GLN A 49 -2.79 7.33 6.19
N ASP A 50 -3.41 7.36 7.36
CA ASP A 50 -3.80 8.58 8.10
C ASP A 50 -4.85 9.46 7.43
N GLY A 51 -5.11 9.29 6.14
CA GLY A 51 -6.09 10.05 5.36
C GLY A 51 -6.35 9.45 3.99
N LEU A 52 -7.07 10.20 3.15
CA LEU A 52 -7.42 9.81 1.78
C LEU A 52 -7.01 10.87 0.75
N THR A 53 -6.11 11.78 1.12
CA THR A 53 -5.53 12.74 0.18
C THR A 53 -4.43 12.07 -0.65
N GLU A 54 -4.02 12.69 -1.73
CA GLU A 54 -2.92 12.19 -2.55
C GLU A 54 -1.61 12.03 -1.76
N ALA A 55 -1.36 12.92 -0.81
CA ALA A 55 -0.19 12.84 0.08
C ALA A 55 -0.24 11.64 1.02
N ASP A 56 -1.42 11.17 1.39
CA ASP A 56 -1.62 10.01 2.27
C ASP A 56 -1.53 8.68 1.51
N CYS A 57 -1.65 8.70 0.17
CA CYS A 57 -1.76 7.53 -0.70
C CYS A 57 -0.48 7.30 -1.52
N GLN A 58 0.64 7.01 -0.85
CA GLN A 58 1.95 6.96 -1.49
C GLN A 58 2.30 5.63 -2.16
N THR A 59 1.62 4.55 -1.82
CA THR A 59 1.87 3.23 -2.39
C THR A 59 0.77 2.89 -3.38
N GLY A 60 1.06 3.00 -4.67
CA GLY A 60 0.09 2.81 -5.75
C GLY A 60 0.54 1.86 -6.84
N GLN A 61 -0.42 1.29 -7.55
CA GLN A 61 -0.25 0.49 -8.77
C GLN A 61 -1.28 0.89 -9.80
N GLN A 62 -0.91 0.75 -11.08
CA GLN A 62 -1.79 1.01 -12.22
C GLN A 62 -1.75 -0.16 -13.20
N ALA A 63 -2.89 -0.49 -13.77
CA ALA A 63 -3.00 -1.49 -14.83
C ALA A 63 -4.25 -1.27 -15.68
N PRO A 64 -4.25 -1.64 -16.96
CA PRO A 64 -5.48 -1.66 -17.74
C PRO A 64 -6.44 -2.72 -17.18
N PRO A 65 -7.76 -2.51 -17.26
CA PRO A 65 -8.75 -3.49 -16.82
C PRO A 65 -8.68 -4.74 -17.71
N GLN A 66 -8.61 -5.92 -17.10
CA GLN A 66 -8.54 -7.21 -17.81
C GLN A 66 -9.86 -8.00 -17.70
N ALA A 67 -10.67 -7.71 -16.70
CA ALA A 67 -11.94 -8.37 -16.44
C ALA A 67 -12.85 -7.43 -15.63
N ALA A 68 -14.07 -7.87 -15.31
CA ALA A 68 -15.01 -7.12 -14.46
C ALA A 68 -14.53 -6.96 -13.00
N ALA A 69 -13.58 -7.78 -12.59
CA ALA A 69 -12.87 -7.69 -11.31
C ALA A 69 -11.38 -7.98 -11.52
N GLN A 70 -10.54 -7.30 -10.75
CA GLN A 70 -9.08 -7.44 -10.86
C GLN A 70 -8.42 -7.35 -9.49
N ARG A 71 -7.36 -8.15 -9.29
CA ARG A 71 -6.60 -8.21 -8.04
C ARG A 71 -5.26 -7.48 -8.17
N PHE A 72 -4.96 -6.65 -7.21
CA PHE A 72 -3.68 -5.97 -7.03
C PHE A 72 -3.01 -6.50 -5.76
N VAL A 73 -1.70 -6.73 -5.83
CA VAL A 73 -0.93 -7.28 -4.70
C VAL A 73 0.19 -6.31 -4.34
N PHE A 74 0.15 -5.83 -3.12
CA PHE A 74 1.18 -4.97 -2.52
C PHE A 74 2.02 -5.82 -1.58
N ALA A 75 3.27 -6.07 -1.93
CA ALA A 75 4.22 -6.78 -1.09
C ALA A 75 4.97 -5.81 -0.17
N ASN A 76 5.54 -6.36 0.92
CA ASN A 76 6.38 -5.63 1.86
C ASN A 76 5.69 -4.42 2.51
N VAL A 77 4.39 -4.55 2.79
CA VAL A 77 3.62 -3.52 3.49
C VAL A 77 3.90 -3.63 4.99
N ALA A 78 4.30 -2.53 5.61
CA ALA A 78 4.51 -2.51 7.06
C ALA A 78 3.19 -2.76 7.81
N PRO A 79 3.20 -3.44 8.96
CA PRO A 79 2.02 -3.53 9.81
C PRO A 79 1.50 -2.15 10.19
N GLY A 80 0.18 -1.97 10.15
CA GLY A 80 -0.43 -0.66 10.40
C GLY A 80 -1.90 -0.59 10.04
N VAL A 81 -2.43 0.62 10.00
CA VAL A 81 -3.81 0.91 9.60
C VAL A 81 -3.78 1.61 8.24
N TYR A 82 -4.51 1.06 7.29
CA TYR A 82 -4.55 1.51 5.91
C TYR A 82 -6.00 1.65 5.42
N ALA A 83 -6.18 2.41 4.37
CA ALA A 83 -7.34 2.35 3.51
C ALA A 83 -6.89 2.03 2.07
N ALA A 84 -7.67 1.28 1.33
CA ALA A 84 -7.46 1.09 -0.10
C ALA A 84 -8.41 2.01 -0.87
N VAL A 85 -7.88 2.70 -1.86
CA VAL A 85 -8.62 3.54 -2.79
C VAL A 85 -8.39 3.05 -4.21
N ALA A 86 -9.41 3.11 -5.04
CA ALA A 86 -9.29 2.80 -6.45
C ALA A 86 -10.14 3.76 -7.28
N TYR A 87 -9.66 4.11 -8.46
CA TYR A 87 -10.44 4.80 -9.48
C TYR A 87 -10.05 4.32 -10.87
N GLN A 88 -10.96 4.45 -11.80
CA GLN A 88 -10.72 4.10 -13.19
C GLN A 88 -10.68 5.37 -14.04
N ASP A 89 -9.48 5.75 -14.42
CA ASP A 89 -9.20 6.87 -15.32
C ASP A 89 -9.67 6.54 -16.73
N SER A 90 -10.86 7.02 -17.07
CA SER A 90 -11.54 6.68 -18.32
C SER A 90 -11.00 7.45 -19.52
N ASN A 91 -10.36 8.60 -19.30
CA ASN A 91 -9.83 9.48 -20.34
C ASN A 91 -8.29 9.47 -20.45
N GLY A 92 -7.60 8.78 -19.53
CA GLY A 92 -6.15 8.59 -19.58
C GLY A 92 -5.35 9.83 -19.16
N ASN A 93 -5.93 10.74 -18.37
CA ASN A 93 -5.23 11.96 -17.93
C ASN A 93 -4.41 11.80 -16.65
N GLY A 94 -4.42 10.60 -16.04
CA GLY A 94 -3.62 10.24 -14.86
C GLY A 94 -4.19 10.72 -13.52
N ARG A 95 -5.42 11.21 -13.47
CA ARG A 95 -6.05 11.74 -12.26
C ARG A 95 -7.55 11.42 -12.22
N LEU A 96 -8.13 11.44 -11.04
CA LEU A 96 -9.57 11.34 -10.84
C LEU A 96 -10.21 12.71 -11.13
N ASP A 97 -10.92 12.81 -12.25
CA ASP A 97 -11.64 14.02 -12.63
C ASP A 97 -12.86 14.26 -11.74
N ARG A 98 -13.13 15.55 -11.47
CA ARG A 98 -14.20 15.98 -10.59
C ARG A 98 -15.02 17.11 -11.22
N THR A 99 -16.29 17.18 -10.85
CA THR A 99 -17.14 18.35 -11.15
C THR A 99 -16.65 19.59 -10.38
N GLY A 100 -17.16 20.77 -10.73
CA GLY A 100 -16.93 22.00 -9.95
C GLY A 100 -17.40 21.92 -8.49
N LEU A 101 -18.25 20.95 -8.13
CA LEU A 101 -18.70 20.66 -6.77
C LEU A 101 -17.86 19.57 -6.08
N GLY A 102 -16.78 19.09 -6.72
CA GLY A 102 -15.87 18.09 -6.19
C GLY A 102 -16.35 16.63 -6.31
N LEU A 103 -17.46 16.36 -6.97
CA LEU A 103 -17.95 14.99 -7.20
C LEU A 103 -17.12 14.30 -8.27
N PRO A 104 -16.65 13.05 -8.05
CA PRO A 104 -15.96 12.28 -9.08
C PRO A 104 -16.81 12.05 -10.34
N LEU A 105 -16.21 12.27 -11.50
CA LEU A 105 -16.79 12.01 -12.80
C LEU A 105 -16.56 10.58 -13.29
N GLU A 106 -15.52 9.94 -12.74
CA GLU A 106 -15.07 8.61 -13.10
C GLU A 106 -15.46 7.58 -12.04
N PRO A 107 -15.44 6.28 -12.38
CA PRO A 107 -15.66 5.23 -11.37
C PRO A 107 -14.59 5.28 -10.28
N TYR A 108 -15.01 5.24 -9.03
CA TYR A 108 -14.12 5.25 -7.88
C TYR A 108 -14.68 4.39 -6.75
N GLY A 109 -13.83 4.01 -5.81
CA GLY A 109 -14.22 3.23 -4.65
C GLY A 109 -13.16 3.23 -3.55
N PHE A 110 -13.58 2.78 -2.38
CA PHE A 110 -12.76 2.67 -1.18
C PHE A 110 -12.97 1.30 -0.54
N SER A 111 -11.99 0.85 0.25
CA SER A 111 -12.19 -0.26 1.17
C SER A 111 -13.27 0.07 2.21
N GLY A 112 -13.88 -0.95 2.78
CA GLY A 112 -14.97 -0.79 3.74
C GLY A 112 -16.31 -0.39 3.09
N GLU A 113 -17.22 0.14 3.89
CA GLU A 113 -18.59 0.47 3.45
C GLU A 113 -18.75 1.86 2.80
N THR A 114 -17.64 2.55 2.57
CA THR A 114 -17.64 3.95 2.09
C THR A 114 -17.87 4.12 0.60
N ALA A 115 -17.99 3.04 -0.16
CA ALA A 115 -18.13 3.07 -1.63
C ALA A 115 -19.27 3.95 -2.18
N ARG A 116 -20.20 4.38 -1.32
CA ARG A 116 -21.35 5.22 -1.68
C ARG A 116 -21.38 6.58 -0.99
N SER A 117 -20.35 6.91 -0.22
CA SER A 117 -20.30 8.20 0.47
C SER A 117 -19.79 9.29 -0.49
N ALA A 118 -20.55 10.37 -0.63
CA ALA A 118 -20.11 11.56 -1.35
C ALA A 118 -18.88 12.24 -0.70
N ARG A 119 -18.62 11.92 0.56
CA ARG A 119 -17.43 12.34 1.32
C ARG A 119 -16.79 11.10 1.90
N PRO A 120 -15.73 10.60 1.27
CA PRO A 120 -14.97 9.47 1.80
C PRO A 120 -14.36 9.86 3.15
N ASP A 121 -14.44 8.92 4.11
CA ASP A 121 -13.89 9.05 5.44
C ASP A 121 -12.90 7.91 5.69
N PHE A 122 -11.67 8.26 6.03
CA PHE A 122 -10.62 7.30 6.33
C PHE A 122 -11.04 6.34 7.47
N ALA A 123 -11.70 6.84 8.49
CA ALA A 123 -12.14 6.02 9.63
C ALA A 123 -13.11 4.89 9.22
N ARG A 124 -13.88 5.07 8.16
CA ARG A 124 -14.79 4.06 7.62
C ARG A 124 -14.15 3.15 6.58
N ALA A 125 -13.14 3.66 5.86
CA ALA A 125 -12.43 2.91 4.84
C ALA A 125 -11.31 2.03 5.40
N ARG A 126 -10.80 2.33 6.59
CA ARG A 126 -9.61 1.72 7.16
C ARG A 126 -9.75 0.24 7.47
N PHE A 127 -8.64 -0.48 7.33
CA PHE A 127 -8.45 -1.85 7.75
C PHE A 127 -7.06 -2.02 8.39
N SER A 128 -6.89 -3.07 9.19
CA SER A 128 -5.59 -3.37 9.82
C SER A 128 -4.80 -4.32 8.95
N VAL A 129 -3.51 -4.01 8.77
CA VAL A 129 -2.52 -4.88 8.15
C VAL A 129 -1.63 -5.45 9.23
N ARG A 130 -1.54 -6.78 9.29
CA ARG A 130 -0.65 -7.58 10.15
C ARG A 130 -0.13 -8.75 9.34
N GLU A 131 0.99 -9.33 9.75
CA GLU A 131 1.44 -10.57 9.13
C GLU A 131 0.42 -11.70 9.29
N PRO A 132 0.26 -12.55 8.26
CA PRO A 132 0.96 -12.57 6.97
C PRO A 132 0.44 -11.55 5.96
N GLY A 133 -0.69 -10.88 6.19
CA GLY A 133 -1.27 -9.88 5.29
C GLY A 133 -2.77 -9.70 5.45
N ALA A 134 -3.37 -8.97 4.51
CA ALA A 134 -4.79 -8.70 4.43
C ALA A 134 -5.31 -8.80 2.99
N THR A 135 -6.58 -9.19 2.84
CA THR A 135 -7.31 -9.08 1.58
C THR A 135 -8.51 -8.18 1.79
N VAL A 136 -8.64 -7.15 0.95
CA VAL A 136 -9.74 -6.20 1.02
C VAL A 136 -10.40 -6.04 -0.34
N ARG A 137 -11.68 -5.68 -0.34
CA ARG A 137 -12.46 -5.41 -1.55
C ARG A 137 -12.72 -3.92 -1.70
N VAL A 138 -12.63 -3.47 -2.95
CA VAL A 138 -13.01 -2.13 -3.37
C VAL A 138 -13.98 -2.26 -4.53
N ARG A 139 -15.20 -1.78 -4.36
CA ARG A 139 -16.19 -1.75 -5.43
C ARG A 139 -16.24 -0.37 -6.05
N LEU A 140 -15.96 -0.28 -7.34
CA LEU A 140 -16.09 0.96 -8.08
C LEU A 140 -17.56 1.29 -8.33
N SER A 141 -17.89 2.55 -8.19
CA SER A 141 -19.18 3.13 -8.54
C SER A 141 -19.01 4.56 -9.05
N ARG A 142 -19.98 5.03 -9.84
CA ARG A 142 -20.00 6.44 -10.26
C ARG A 142 -20.83 7.27 -9.30
N ALA A 143 -20.35 8.48 -9.00
CA ALA A 143 -21.15 9.45 -8.24
C ALA A 143 -22.35 9.95 -9.06
N LEU A 144 -22.20 10.02 -10.39
CA LEU A 144 -23.22 10.46 -11.32
C LEU A 144 -23.52 9.36 -12.34
N PRO A 145 -24.82 9.11 -12.71
CA PRO A 145 -25.16 8.18 -13.76
C PRO A 145 -24.58 8.65 -15.11
N ARG A 146 -24.25 7.72 -15.99
CA ARG A 146 -23.95 8.03 -17.39
C ARG A 146 -25.19 8.64 -18.03
N ARG A 147 -25.03 9.77 -18.72
CA ARG A 147 -26.04 10.31 -19.62
C ARG A 147 -25.96 9.64 -20.99
#